data_a1af258dac7c13c321161097348321b8
#
_entry.id   a1af258dac7c13c321161097348321b8
#
_cell.length_a   1.000
_cell.length_b   1.000
_cell.length_c   1.000
_cell.angle_alpha   90.00
_cell.angle_beta   90.00
_cell.angle_gamma   90.00
#
_symmetry.space_group_name_H-M   'P 1'
#
loop_
_entity.id
_entity.type
_entity.pdbx_description
1 polymer ?
#
loop_
_entity_poly.entity_id
_entity_poly.type
_entity_poly.pdbx_seq_one_letter_code
_entity_poly.pdbx_strand_id
1 'polypeptide(L)'
;MAQSAPLVIGATGGSGTRVLARIAKHAGYNLGANVNASEDALEFYAFHDTWINPFTRSQRSGPAMSPWQSARMIEDFYAALARHIPEPERRGTLWGWKAPRSIYLLPFLRNECPHLKFIHLLRDGRDMALSSNQNQLSKHGEAVLTLSERLFRSTAQRSMLLWKKVNLRAADFGEAQMPENYLRVRFEDLCAQPLETTTRIMNFLGATIDPAPIARSEITPPQSLGRWRECSRRVIANLERAGASALRRFAYLA
;
A
#
# COMPACT_ATOMS: atom_id res chain seq x y z
N MET A 1 19.42 -4.46 23.22
CA MET A 1 18.15 -3.73 23.01
C MET A 1 17.47 -4.32 21.77
N ALA A 2 16.20 -4.70 21.88
CA ALA A 2 15.46 -5.24 20.74
C ALA A 2 15.38 -4.18 19.64
N GLN A 3 15.60 -4.58 18.39
CA GLN A 3 15.45 -3.71 17.23
C GLN A 3 13.98 -3.30 17.15
N SER A 4 13.68 -2.01 17.13
CA SER A 4 12.30 -1.53 17.02
C SER A 4 11.72 -1.97 15.67
N ALA A 5 10.48 -2.43 15.69
CA ALA A 5 9.78 -2.92 14.50
C ALA A 5 9.52 -1.76 13.51
N PRO A 6 9.78 -1.94 12.20
CA PRO A 6 9.52 -0.89 11.23
C PRO A 6 8.02 -0.67 10.98
N LEU A 7 7.67 0.58 10.67
CA LEU A 7 6.39 0.93 10.07
C LEU A 7 6.51 0.90 8.54
N VAL A 8 5.59 0.19 7.88
CA VAL A 8 5.49 0.20 6.41
C VAL A 8 4.12 0.73 5.99
N ILE A 9 4.11 1.70 5.09
CA ILE A 9 2.87 2.24 4.51
C ILE A 9 2.79 1.80 3.05
N GLY A 10 1.78 0.97 2.75
CA GLY A 10 1.57 0.40 1.43
C GLY A 10 0.16 0.66 0.89
N ALA A 11 0.03 0.68 -0.46
CA ALA A 11 -1.24 0.90 -1.15
C ALA A 11 -1.13 0.53 -2.63
N THR A 12 -2.25 0.43 -3.31
CA THR A 12 -2.26 0.60 -4.77
C THR A 12 -2.04 2.07 -5.14
N GLY A 13 -1.43 2.34 -6.32
CA GLY A 13 -0.95 3.68 -6.68
C GLY A 13 -2.05 4.76 -6.71
N GLY A 14 -1.70 5.99 -6.32
CA GLY A 14 -2.63 7.12 -6.32
C GLY A 14 -3.64 7.16 -5.16
N SER A 15 -3.45 6.34 -4.13
CA SER A 15 -4.37 6.24 -2.98
C SER A 15 -4.24 7.36 -1.94
N GLY A 16 -3.27 8.29 -2.09
CA GLY A 16 -3.11 9.41 -1.14
C GLY A 16 -2.22 9.09 0.06
N THR A 17 -1.29 8.15 -0.04
CA THR A 17 -0.42 7.68 1.06
C THR A 17 0.46 8.76 1.69
N ARG A 18 0.67 9.92 1.04
CA ARG A 18 1.46 11.03 1.60
C ARG A 18 0.91 11.52 2.93
N VAL A 19 -0.41 11.61 3.08
CA VAL A 19 -1.03 12.03 4.36
C VAL A 19 -0.68 11.08 5.50
N LEU A 20 -0.64 9.75 5.24
CA LEU A 20 -0.23 8.78 6.26
C LEU A 20 1.25 8.90 6.65
N ALA A 21 2.12 9.21 5.67
CA ALA A 21 3.53 9.45 5.98
C ALA A 21 3.70 10.66 6.93
N ARG A 22 2.94 11.74 6.70
CA ARG A 22 2.96 12.92 7.57
C ARG A 22 2.40 12.62 8.95
N ILE A 23 1.27 11.93 9.05
CA ILE A 23 0.73 11.46 10.33
C ILE A 23 1.77 10.61 11.10
N ALA A 24 2.46 9.69 10.42
CA ALA A 24 3.49 8.87 11.03
C ALA A 24 4.71 9.69 11.51
N LYS A 25 5.12 10.71 10.76
CA LYS A 25 6.18 11.65 11.18
C LYS A 25 5.78 12.43 12.43
N HIS A 26 4.53 12.90 12.54
CA HIS A 26 4.01 13.50 13.77
C HIS A 26 4.03 12.52 14.94
N ALA A 27 3.83 11.22 14.70
CA ALA A 27 3.97 10.16 15.69
C ALA A 27 5.44 9.82 16.03
N GLY A 28 6.42 10.55 15.50
CA GLY A 28 7.85 10.38 15.79
C GLY A 28 8.58 9.37 14.91
N TYR A 29 7.95 8.85 13.83
CA TYR A 29 8.61 7.91 12.93
C TYR A 29 9.60 8.61 11.98
N ASN A 30 10.82 8.11 11.92
CA ASN A 30 11.77 8.41 10.85
C ASN A 30 11.41 7.56 9.62
N LEU A 31 10.98 8.18 8.53
CA LEU A 31 10.63 7.51 7.27
C LEU A 31 11.70 7.66 6.18
N GLY A 32 12.93 8.00 6.58
CA GLY A 32 14.07 8.26 5.69
C GLY A 32 14.05 9.65 5.07
N ALA A 33 15.21 10.07 4.57
CA ALA A 33 15.42 11.40 3.99
C ALA A 33 15.33 11.41 2.46
N ASN A 34 15.73 10.31 1.79
CA ASN A 34 15.73 10.23 0.33
C ASN A 34 14.35 9.83 -0.20
N VAL A 35 13.48 10.83 -0.37
CA VAL A 35 12.09 10.65 -0.78
C VAL A 35 11.74 11.57 -1.97
N ASN A 36 10.76 11.15 -2.77
CA ASN A 36 10.23 12.00 -3.84
C ASN A 36 9.19 13.02 -3.31
N ALA A 37 8.62 13.83 -4.22
CA ALA A 37 7.58 14.82 -3.90
C ALA A 37 6.31 14.20 -3.27
N SER A 38 6.06 12.90 -3.44
CA SER A 38 4.99 12.16 -2.79
C SER A 38 5.41 11.52 -1.48
N GLU A 39 6.66 11.75 -1.04
CA GLU A 39 7.27 11.15 0.14
C GLU A 39 7.46 9.62 0.03
N ASP A 40 7.57 9.08 -1.19
CA ASP A 40 7.94 7.67 -1.40
C ASP A 40 9.43 7.49 -1.19
N ALA A 41 9.81 6.48 -0.40
CA ALA A 41 11.20 6.10 -0.16
C ALA A 41 11.85 5.57 -1.45
N LEU A 42 12.77 6.34 -2.02
CA LEU A 42 13.37 6.06 -3.33
C LEU A 42 14.30 4.86 -3.31
N GLU A 43 14.92 4.55 -2.18
CA GLU A 43 15.86 3.44 -2.02
C GLU A 43 15.22 2.07 -2.33
N PHE A 44 13.90 1.95 -2.16
CA PHE A 44 13.17 0.72 -2.47
C PHE A 44 12.74 0.60 -3.93
N TYR A 45 12.94 1.61 -4.79
CA TYR A 45 12.42 1.58 -6.16
C TYR A 45 13.03 0.46 -7.00
N ALA A 46 14.36 0.34 -7.01
CA ALA A 46 15.06 -0.71 -7.74
C ALA A 46 14.69 -2.12 -7.22
N PHE A 47 14.60 -2.28 -5.89
CA PHE A 47 14.14 -3.51 -5.26
C PHE A 47 12.72 -3.88 -5.70
N HIS A 48 11.78 -2.94 -5.67
CA HIS A 48 10.42 -3.17 -6.12
C HIS A 48 10.33 -3.49 -7.62
N ASP A 49 11.09 -2.79 -8.46
CA ASP A 49 11.09 -3.02 -9.91
C ASP A 49 11.63 -4.42 -10.26
N THR A 50 12.62 -4.90 -9.51
CA THR A 50 13.21 -6.23 -9.71
C THR A 50 12.30 -7.34 -9.18
N TRP A 51 11.75 -7.20 -7.98
CA TRP A 51 11.25 -8.37 -7.23
C TRP A 51 9.74 -8.49 -7.15
N ILE A 52 8.95 -7.42 -7.34
CA ILE A 52 7.49 -7.53 -7.25
C ILE A 52 6.92 -8.54 -8.25
N ASN A 53 7.37 -8.52 -9.50
CA ASN A 53 6.80 -9.40 -10.53
C ASN A 53 7.18 -10.88 -10.34
N PRO A 54 8.46 -11.25 -10.12
CA PRO A 54 8.82 -12.63 -9.80
C PRO A 54 8.09 -13.14 -8.55
N PHE A 55 8.10 -12.38 -7.45
CA PHE A 55 7.43 -12.75 -6.22
C PHE A 55 5.91 -12.91 -6.42
N THR A 56 5.25 -11.97 -7.11
CA THR A 56 3.81 -12.05 -7.36
C THR A 56 3.45 -13.28 -8.19
N ARG A 57 4.25 -13.63 -9.19
CA ARG A 57 4.03 -14.84 -10.01
C ARG A 57 4.18 -16.11 -9.18
N SER A 58 5.22 -16.22 -8.34
CA SER A 58 5.45 -17.40 -7.50
C SER A 58 4.32 -17.65 -6.50
N GLN A 59 3.66 -16.58 -6.05
CA GLN A 59 2.57 -16.66 -5.08
C GLN A 59 1.20 -17.00 -5.72
N ARG A 60 1.08 -17.03 -7.04
CA ARG A 60 -0.18 -17.36 -7.72
C ARG A 60 -0.23 -18.84 -8.09
N SER A 61 0.29 -19.18 -9.21
CA SER A 61 0.34 -20.54 -9.79
C SER A 61 1.57 -20.71 -10.67
N GLY A 62 2.49 -19.76 -10.58
CA GLY A 62 3.77 -19.81 -11.25
C GLY A 62 4.75 -20.74 -10.52
N PRO A 63 5.91 -21.01 -11.12
CA PRO A 63 6.97 -21.75 -10.45
C PRO A 63 7.41 -20.99 -9.19
N ALA A 64 7.70 -21.72 -8.12
CA ALA A 64 8.29 -21.14 -6.92
C ALA A 64 9.59 -20.41 -7.27
N MET A 65 9.93 -19.37 -6.52
CA MET A 65 11.23 -18.74 -6.64
C MET A 65 12.32 -19.78 -6.31
N SER A 66 13.38 -19.81 -7.12
CA SER A 66 14.51 -20.68 -6.80
C SER A 66 15.21 -20.23 -5.51
N PRO A 67 15.96 -21.12 -4.84
CA PRO A 67 16.73 -20.75 -3.64
C PRO A 67 17.66 -19.55 -3.89
N TRP A 68 18.30 -19.50 -5.06
CA TRP A 68 19.17 -18.37 -5.46
C TRP A 68 18.37 -17.06 -5.60
N GLN A 69 17.19 -17.09 -6.25
CA GLN A 69 16.34 -15.91 -6.38
C GLN A 69 15.87 -15.41 -5.01
N SER A 70 15.51 -16.33 -4.11
CA SER A 70 15.10 -15.99 -2.76
C SER A 70 16.22 -15.34 -1.95
N ALA A 71 17.43 -15.92 -1.99
CA ALA A 71 18.60 -15.36 -1.34
C ALA A 71 18.94 -13.96 -1.89
N ARG A 72 18.94 -13.81 -3.21
CA ARG A 72 19.22 -12.52 -3.85
C ARG A 72 18.17 -11.46 -3.52
N MET A 73 16.90 -11.82 -3.45
CA MET A 73 15.83 -10.91 -3.02
C MET A 73 16.05 -10.40 -1.60
N ILE A 74 16.49 -11.28 -0.69
CA ILE A 74 16.80 -10.91 0.70
C ILE A 74 17.99 -9.95 0.73
N GLU A 75 19.09 -10.25 0.01
CA GLU A 75 20.26 -9.36 -0.09
C GLU A 75 19.90 -7.97 -0.61
N ASP A 76 19.16 -7.90 -1.72
CA ASP A 76 18.74 -6.64 -2.34
C ASP A 76 17.80 -5.83 -1.42
N PHE A 77 16.95 -6.50 -0.63
CA PHE A 77 16.11 -5.87 0.38
C PHE A 77 16.95 -5.21 1.48
N TYR A 78 17.88 -5.96 2.08
CA TYR A 78 18.72 -5.42 3.16
C TYR A 78 19.69 -4.34 2.65
N ALA A 79 20.14 -4.43 1.41
CA ALA A 79 20.93 -3.38 0.78
C ALA A 79 20.09 -2.09 0.57
N ALA A 80 18.84 -2.21 0.14
CA ALA A 80 17.93 -1.05 0.04
C ALA A 80 17.64 -0.45 1.42
N LEU A 81 17.39 -1.31 2.41
CA LEU A 81 17.12 -0.89 3.79
C LEU A 81 18.32 -0.16 4.44
N ALA A 82 19.53 -0.64 4.20
CA ALA A 82 20.75 -0.02 4.72
C ALA A 82 21.00 1.38 4.13
N ARG A 83 20.66 1.58 2.84
CA ARG A 83 20.72 2.91 2.20
C ARG A 83 19.59 3.83 2.67
N HIS A 84 18.40 3.29 2.97
CA HIS A 84 17.25 4.07 3.38
C HIS A 84 17.44 4.69 4.77
N ILE A 85 17.76 3.89 5.77
CA ILE A 85 18.12 4.28 7.13
C ILE A 85 19.20 3.33 7.61
N PRO A 86 20.44 3.81 7.82
CA PRO A 86 21.54 3.01 8.34
C PRO A 86 21.19 2.35 9.69
N GLU A 87 21.73 1.15 9.92
CA GLU A 87 21.42 0.35 11.11
C GLU A 87 21.62 1.10 12.45
N PRO A 88 22.69 1.89 12.65
CA PRO A 88 22.85 2.66 13.88
C PRO A 88 21.72 3.66 14.15
N GLU A 89 21.14 4.25 13.09
CA GLU A 89 20.03 5.22 13.19
C GLU A 89 18.69 4.58 13.48
N ARG A 90 18.55 3.26 13.27
CA ARG A 90 17.33 2.49 13.57
C ARG A 90 17.27 2.01 15.01
N ARG A 91 18.40 1.98 15.72
CA ARG A 91 18.48 1.49 17.09
C ARG A 91 17.78 2.43 18.06
N GLY A 92 16.77 1.91 18.78
CA GLY A 92 16.03 2.68 19.77
C GLY A 92 15.15 3.79 19.23
N THR A 93 14.97 3.88 17.90
CA THR A 93 14.12 4.88 17.26
C THR A 93 12.85 4.25 16.65
N LEU A 94 11.81 5.05 16.46
CA LEU A 94 10.68 4.69 15.62
C LEU A 94 11.07 4.95 14.16
N TRP A 95 11.03 3.93 13.33
CA TRP A 95 11.47 4.03 11.95
C TRP A 95 10.59 3.23 11.00
N GLY A 96 10.73 3.50 9.71
CA GLY A 96 9.96 2.78 8.69
C GLY A 96 10.15 3.39 7.32
N TRP A 97 9.26 3.06 6.40
CA TRP A 97 9.23 3.65 5.07
C TRP A 97 7.81 3.74 4.51
N LYS A 98 7.61 4.71 3.66
CA LYS A 98 6.42 4.80 2.84
C LYS A 98 6.81 4.51 1.39
N ALA A 99 6.31 3.39 0.89
CA ALA A 99 6.44 2.99 -0.49
C ALA A 99 5.17 2.22 -0.90
N PRO A 100 4.24 2.82 -1.66
CA PRO A 100 2.96 2.20 -1.97
C PRO A 100 3.08 0.77 -2.47
N ARG A 101 4.08 0.50 -3.32
CA ARG A 101 4.33 -0.82 -3.90
C ARG A 101 4.74 -1.91 -2.90
N SER A 102 5.08 -1.57 -1.66
CA SER A 102 5.35 -2.56 -0.60
C SER A 102 4.15 -3.49 -0.33
N ILE A 103 2.93 -3.06 -0.69
CA ILE A 103 1.72 -3.89 -0.58
C ILE A 103 1.82 -5.22 -1.34
N TYR A 104 2.56 -5.28 -2.45
CA TYR A 104 2.73 -6.50 -3.23
C TYR A 104 3.61 -7.53 -2.52
N LEU A 105 4.48 -7.06 -1.63
CA LEU A 105 5.51 -7.85 -0.96
C LEU A 105 5.20 -8.08 0.53
N LEU A 106 3.98 -7.79 0.99
CA LEU A 106 3.61 -7.88 2.41
C LEU A 106 3.99 -9.22 3.06
N PRO A 107 3.77 -10.41 2.44
CA PRO A 107 4.21 -11.68 3.01
C PRO A 107 5.73 -11.79 3.16
N PHE A 108 6.49 -11.31 2.18
CA PHE A 108 7.96 -11.25 2.25
C PHE A 108 8.41 -10.31 3.36
N LEU A 109 7.88 -9.10 3.41
CA LEU A 109 8.25 -8.11 4.42
C LEU A 109 7.96 -8.59 5.84
N ARG A 110 6.84 -9.33 6.03
CA ARG A 110 6.49 -9.92 7.33
C ARG A 110 7.47 -11.03 7.73
N ASN A 111 7.99 -11.78 6.76
CA ASN A 111 9.01 -12.80 7.00
C ASN A 111 10.35 -12.17 7.42
N GLU A 112 10.81 -11.15 6.68
CA GLU A 112 12.10 -10.48 6.95
C GLU A 112 12.04 -9.55 8.19
N CYS A 113 10.88 -9.00 8.51
CA CYS A 113 10.65 -8.12 9.65
C CYS A 113 9.46 -8.62 10.48
N PRO A 114 9.63 -9.64 11.35
CA PRO A 114 8.53 -10.35 12.01
C PRO A 114 7.55 -9.50 12.83
N HIS A 115 7.97 -8.34 13.30
CA HIS A 115 7.16 -7.42 14.11
C HIS A 115 6.76 -6.13 13.39
N LEU A 116 6.94 -6.07 12.05
CA LEU A 116 6.60 -4.86 11.28
C LEU A 116 5.14 -4.46 11.49
N LYS A 117 4.91 -3.18 11.62
CA LYS A 117 3.56 -2.58 11.53
C LYS A 117 3.28 -2.21 10.09
N PHE A 118 2.11 -2.55 9.58
CA PHE A 118 1.73 -2.24 8.20
C PHE A 118 0.43 -1.44 8.15
N ILE A 119 0.49 -0.24 7.57
CA ILE A 119 -0.71 0.53 7.25
C ILE A 119 -1.05 0.33 5.77
N HIS A 120 -2.20 -0.29 5.53
CA HIS A 120 -2.78 -0.51 4.21
C HIS A 120 -3.79 0.59 3.90
N LEU A 121 -3.42 1.56 3.06
CA LEU A 121 -4.35 2.58 2.61
C LEU A 121 -5.14 2.06 1.41
N LEU A 122 -6.46 2.06 1.56
CA LEU A 122 -7.42 1.83 0.50
C LEU A 122 -8.00 3.14 -0.01
N ARG A 123 -8.29 3.20 -1.29
CA ARG A 123 -9.15 4.19 -1.93
C ARG A 123 -10.09 3.46 -2.88
N ASP A 124 -11.27 4.01 -3.13
CA ASP A 124 -12.27 3.41 -4.03
C ASP A 124 -11.62 2.99 -5.37
N GLY A 125 -11.75 1.70 -5.68
CA GLY A 125 -11.17 1.13 -6.89
C GLY A 125 -11.68 1.75 -8.18
N ARG A 126 -12.87 2.33 -8.17
CA ARG A 126 -13.47 3.03 -9.30
C ARG A 126 -12.72 4.35 -9.56
N ASP A 127 -12.37 5.10 -8.50
CA ASP A 127 -11.51 6.30 -8.63
C ASP A 127 -10.12 5.95 -9.14
N MET A 128 -9.57 4.83 -8.64
CA MET A 128 -8.25 4.34 -9.02
C MET A 128 -8.21 3.91 -10.50
N ALA A 129 -9.25 3.20 -10.96
CA ALA A 129 -9.38 2.73 -12.33
C ALA A 129 -9.46 3.87 -13.36
N LEU A 130 -9.96 5.02 -12.94
CA LEU A 130 -10.12 6.24 -13.76
C LEU A 130 -8.99 7.26 -13.57
N SER A 131 -7.98 6.93 -12.77
CA SER A 131 -6.82 7.79 -12.58
C SER A 131 -5.94 7.81 -13.83
N SER A 132 -5.33 8.97 -14.13
CA SER A 132 -4.26 9.08 -15.13
C SER A 132 -2.98 8.35 -14.70
N ASN A 133 -2.78 8.15 -13.39
CA ASN A 133 -1.64 7.40 -12.86
C ASN A 133 -1.92 5.89 -12.92
N GLN A 134 -1.49 5.25 -14.00
CA GLN A 134 -1.58 3.80 -14.22
C GLN A 134 -0.22 3.09 -14.07
N ASN A 135 0.75 3.70 -13.38
CA ASN A 135 2.11 3.16 -13.25
C ASN A 135 2.15 1.73 -12.69
N GLN A 136 1.34 1.41 -11.68
CA GLN A 136 1.33 0.05 -11.12
C GLN A 136 0.70 -0.96 -12.08
N LEU A 137 -0.33 -0.56 -12.85
CA LEU A 137 -0.88 -1.42 -13.90
C LEU A 137 0.16 -1.68 -15.00
N SER A 138 0.87 -0.65 -15.43
CA SER A 138 1.93 -0.78 -16.44
C SER A 138 3.06 -1.69 -15.96
N LYS A 139 3.55 -1.50 -14.73
CA LYS A 139 4.70 -2.25 -14.19
C LYS A 139 4.36 -3.68 -13.74
N HIS A 140 3.18 -3.87 -13.17
CA HIS A 140 2.84 -5.12 -12.44
C HIS A 140 1.59 -5.83 -12.97
N GLY A 141 0.88 -5.22 -13.92
CA GLY A 141 -0.35 -5.80 -14.48
C GLY A 141 -0.13 -7.20 -15.08
N GLU A 142 1.02 -7.44 -15.70
CA GLU A 142 1.35 -8.74 -16.28
C GLU A 142 1.53 -9.84 -15.21
N ALA A 143 2.10 -9.52 -14.06
CA ALA A 143 2.28 -10.47 -12.99
C ALA A 143 0.97 -10.73 -12.20
N VAL A 144 0.06 -9.75 -12.14
CA VAL A 144 -1.18 -9.81 -11.36
C VAL A 144 -2.36 -10.35 -12.16
N LEU A 145 -2.50 -9.95 -13.42
CA LEU A 145 -3.66 -10.26 -14.26
C LEU A 145 -3.45 -11.56 -15.07
N THR A 146 -4.53 -12.28 -15.31
CA THR A 146 -4.52 -13.42 -16.24
C THR A 146 -4.38 -12.94 -17.68
N LEU A 147 -4.03 -13.84 -18.60
CA LEU A 147 -3.92 -13.51 -20.02
C LEU A 147 -5.26 -12.98 -20.57
N SER A 148 -6.37 -13.62 -20.24
CA SER A 148 -7.72 -13.19 -20.67
C SER A 148 -8.08 -11.80 -20.12
N GLU A 149 -7.74 -11.49 -18.88
CA GLU A 149 -7.97 -10.17 -18.30
C GLU A 149 -7.14 -9.08 -18.99
N ARG A 150 -5.94 -9.42 -19.46
CA ARG A 150 -5.07 -8.48 -20.21
C ARG A 150 -5.57 -8.22 -21.63
N LEU A 151 -6.08 -9.24 -22.30
CA LEU A 151 -6.45 -9.15 -23.73
C LEU A 151 -7.88 -8.62 -23.94
N PHE A 152 -8.83 -8.99 -23.08
CA PHE A 152 -10.26 -8.74 -23.31
C PHE A 152 -10.86 -7.65 -22.40
N ARG A 153 -10.05 -6.87 -21.70
CA ARG A 153 -10.54 -5.81 -20.80
C ARG A 153 -9.95 -4.46 -21.17
N SER A 154 -10.76 -3.41 -21.00
CA SER A 154 -10.28 -2.02 -21.15
C SER A 154 -9.23 -1.69 -20.09
N THR A 155 -8.44 -0.62 -20.28
CA THR A 155 -7.45 -0.17 -19.29
C THR A 155 -8.07 0.07 -17.92
N ALA A 156 -9.24 0.73 -17.86
CA ALA A 156 -9.95 0.97 -16.59
C ALA A 156 -10.39 -0.34 -15.92
N GLN A 157 -10.89 -1.33 -16.68
CA GLN A 157 -11.23 -2.63 -16.13
C GLN A 157 -10.00 -3.41 -15.64
N ARG A 158 -8.88 -3.34 -16.37
CA ARG A 158 -7.60 -3.95 -15.94
C ARG A 158 -7.07 -3.31 -14.65
N SER A 159 -7.16 -1.99 -14.55
CA SER A 159 -6.79 -1.25 -13.34
C SER A 159 -7.67 -1.66 -12.16
N MET A 160 -9.00 -1.79 -12.37
CA MET A 160 -9.94 -2.25 -11.36
C MET A 160 -9.66 -3.70 -10.91
N LEU A 161 -9.31 -4.58 -11.83
CA LEU A 161 -8.94 -5.97 -11.53
C LEU A 161 -7.61 -6.06 -10.76
N LEU A 162 -6.63 -5.24 -11.13
CA LEU A 162 -5.36 -5.13 -10.39
C LEU A 162 -5.64 -4.63 -8.96
N TRP A 163 -6.39 -3.53 -8.81
CA TRP A 163 -6.79 -3.00 -7.50
C TRP A 163 -7.46 -4.08 -6.65
N LYS A 164 -8.46 -4.78 -7.21
CA LYS A 164 -9.16 -5.86 -6.54
C LYS A 164 -8.20 -6.93 -6.02
N LYS A 165 -7.36 -7.49 -6.90
CA LYS A 165 -6.51 -8.63 -6.56
C LYS A 165 -5.43 -8.28 -5.54
N VAL A 166 -4.81 -7.12 -5.68
CA VAL A 166 -3.73 -6.68 -4.79
C VAL A 166 -4.28 -6.37 -3.40
N ASN A 167 -5.38 -5.60 -3.32
CA ASN A 167 -5.92 -5.21 -2.02
C ASN A 167 -6.59 -6.38 -1.28
N LEU A 168 -7.30 -7.29 -1.97
CA LEU A 168 -7.84 -8.50 -1.33
C LEU A 168 -6.71 -9.35 -0.74
N ARG A 169 -5.67 -9.64 -1.54
CA ARG A 169 -4.53 -10.44 -1.08
C ARG A 169 -3.83 -9.82 0.12
N ALA A 170 -3.60 -8.51 0.10
CA ALA A 170 -2.98 -7.82 1.22
C ALA A 170 -3.86 -7.83 2.47
N ALA A 171 -5.19 -7.65 2.31
CA ALA A 171 -6.13 -7.70 3.42
C ALA A 171 -6.23 -9.11 4.02
N ASP A 172 -6.40 -10.13 3.17
CA ASP A 172 -6.49 -11.53 3.64
C ASP A 172 -5.23 -11.95 4.41
N PHE A 173 -4.04 -11.59 3.89
CA PHE A 173 -2.78 -11.89 4.57
C PHE A 173 -2.63 -11.07 5.87
N GLY A 174 -2.84 -9.76 5.80
CA GLY A 174 -2.65 -8.86 6.95
C GLY A 174 -3.59 -9.19 8.10
N GLU A 175 -4.86 -9.42 7.83
CA GLU A 175 -5.86 -9.75 8.83
C GLU A 175 -5.65 -11.14 9.45
N ALA A 176 -5.17 -12.12 8.67
CA ALA A 176 -4.94 -13.48 9.16
C ALA A 176 -3.58 -13.66 9.86
N GLN A 177 -2.51 -13.01 9.36
CA GLN A 177 -1.14 -13.27 9.80
C GLN A 177 -0.53 -12.15 10.64
N MET A 178 -1.19 -10.99 10.71
CA MET A 178 -0.67 -9.80 11.39
C MET A 178 -1.78 -8.99 12.10
N PRO A 179 -2.75 -9.61 12.80
CA PRO A 179 -3.97 -8.93 13.26
C PRO A 179 -3.69 -7.68 14.12
N GLU A 180 -2.65 -7.72 14.95
CA GLU A 180 -2.26 -6.60 15.83
C GLU A 180 -1.33 -5.59 15.13
N ASN A 181 -0.66 -5.99 14.06
CA ASN A 181 0.34 -5.20 13.35
C ASN A 181 -0.12 -4.77 11.94
N TYR A 182 -1.39 -4.94 11.62
CA TYR A 182 -1.98 -4.56 10.35
C TYR A 182 -3.17 -3.64 10.56
N LEU A 183 -3.09 -2.44 9.99
CA LEU A 183 -4.19 -1.47 10.02
C LEU A 183 -4.62 -1.15 8.59
N ARG A 184 -5.89 -1.44 8.27
CA ARG A 184 -6.51 -0.98 7.03
C ARG A 184 -7.24 0.34 7.26
N VAL A 185 -6.95 1.33 6.40
CA VAL A 185 -7.54 2.66 6.42
C VAL A 185 -8.17 2.94 5.06
N ARG A 186 -9.43 3.36 5.04
CA ARG A 186 -10.05 3.90 3.82
C ARG A 186 -9.75 5.38 3.72
N PHE A 187 -9.32 5.81 2.55
CA PHE A 187 -9.01 7.22 2.29
C PHE A 187 -10.25 8.11 2.43
N GLU A 188 -11.40 7.57 2.04
CA GLU A 188 -12.70 8.24 2.18
C GLU A 188 -13.07 8.49 3.64
N ASP A 189 -12.82 7.51 4.53
CA ASP A 189 -13.05 7.68 5.98
C ASP A 189 -12.09 8.72 6.57
N LEU A 190 -10.83 8.70 6.13
CA LEU A 190 -9.86 9.72 6.53
C LEU A 190 -10.30 11.14 6.14
N CYS A 191 -10.91 11.29 4.97
CA CYS A 191 -11.44 12.58 4.50
C CYS A 191 -12.76 12.98 5.17
N ALA A 192 -13.66 12.02 5.44
CA ALA A 192 -14.98 12.28 6.00
C ALA A 192 -14.96 12.42 7.53
N GLN A 193 -14.08 11.70 8.20
CA GLN A 193 -13.96 11.62 9.65
C GLN A 193 -12.48 11.78 10.07
N PRO A 194 -11.86 12.95 9.78
CA PRO A 194 -10.42 13.13 9.89
C PRO A 194 -9.90 12.91 11.32
N LEU A 195 -10.60 13.43 12.33
CA LEU A 195 -10.17 13.27 13.73
C LEU A 195 -10.26 11.80 14.19
N GLU A 196 -11.38 11.14 13.93
CA GLU A 196 -11.61 9.76 14.35
C GLU A 196 -10.59 8.81 13.69
N THR A 197 -10.40 8.97 12.38
CA THR A 197 -9.47 8.13 11.63
C THR A 197 -8.02 8.39 12.02
N THR A 198 -7.63 9.65 12.26
CA THR A 198 -6.29 10.00 12.76
C THR A 198 -6.07 9.43 14.16
N THR A 199 -7.05 9.51 15.05
CA THR A 199 -6.97 8.91 16.39
C THR A 199 -6.73 7.40 16.31
N ARG A 200 -7.46 6.70 15.44
CA ARG A 200 -7.27 5.27 15.21
C ARG A 200 -5.87 4.93 14.69
N ILE A 201 -5.33 5.76 13.79
CA ILE A 201 -3.96 5.60 13.28
C ILE A 201 -2.94 5.83 14.40
N MET A 202 -3.09 6.90 15.20
CA MET A 202 -2.18 7.21 16.31
C MET A 202 -2.18 6.12 17.38
N ASN A 203 -3.35 5.57 17.73
CA ASN A 203 -3.45 4.45 18.66
C ASN A 203 -2.73 3.21 18.13
N PHE A 204 -2.88 2.88 16.84
CA PHE A 204 -2.16 1.80 16.20
C PHE A 204 -0.62 2.02 16.22
N LEU A 205 -0.17 3.25 16.04
CA LEU A 205 1.24 3.62 16.11
C LEU A 205 1.77 3.61 17.55
N GLY A 206 0.90 3.68 18.55
CA GLY A 206 1.27 3.81 19.96
C GLY A 206 1.68 5.23 20.33
N ALA A 207 1.22 6.23 19.56
CA ALA A 207 1.52 7.64 19.83
C ALA A 207 0.53 8.24 20.82
N THR A 208 1.02 9.07 21.73
CA THR A 208 0.23 9.72 22.80
C THR A 208 -0.07 11.20 22.54
N ILE A 209 0.34 11.74 21.38
CA ILE A 209 0.11 13.13 21.00
C ILE A 209 -1.35 13.38 20.60
N ASP A 210 -1.83 14.61 20.79
CA ASP A 210 -3.19 15.00 20.38
C ASP A 210 -3.35 14.89 18.84
N PRO A 211 -4.28 14.06 18.33
CA PRO A 211 -4.51 13.90 16.90
C PRO A 211 -5.23 15.11 16.26
N ALA A 212 -5.89 15.97 17.04
CA ALA A 212 -6.76 17.01 16.49
C ALA A 212 -6.03 18.09 15.66
N PRO A 213 -4.86 18.62 16.07
CA PRO A 213 -4.08 19.53 15.21
C PRO A 213 -3.64 18.87 13.91
N ILE A 214 -3.21 17.61 13.97
CA ILE A 214 -2.72 16.84 12.82
C ILE A 214 -3.84 16.58 11.82
N ALA A 215 -5.01 16.17 12.31
CA ALA A 215 -6.18 15.94 11.47
C ALA A 215 -6.58 17.21 10.70
N ARG A 216 -6.49 18.39 11.34
CA ARG A 216 -6.81 19.67 10.69
C ARG A 216 -5.78 20.13 9.68
N SER A 217 -4.47 19.91 9.94
CA SER A 217 -3.41 20.42 9.09
C SER A 217 -3.09 19.52 7.91
N GLU A 218 -3.16 18.18 8.09
CA GLU A 218 -2.65 17.23 7.10
C GLU A 218 -3.72 16.66 6.16
N ILE A 219 -5.00 16.72 6.54
CA ILE A 219 -6.06 16.06 5.79
C ILE A 219 -6.87 17.09 4.99
N THR A 220 -6.70 17.03 3.67
CA THR A 220 -7.49 17.82 2.72
C THR A 220 -8.04 16.88 1.64
N PRO A 221 -9.38 16.78 1.50
CA PRO A 221 -9.99 15.97 0.45
C PRO A 221 -9.57 16.46 -0.95
N PRO A 222 -9.01 15.60 -1.82
CA PRO A 222 -8.65 16.00 -3.17
C PRO A 222 -9.91 16.09 -4.06
N GLN A 223 -9.88 16.96 -5.06
CA GLN A 223 -10.96 17.09 -6.06
C GLN A 223 -11.25 15.78 -6.82
N SER A 224 -10.27 14.88 -6.88
CA SER A 224 -10.41 13.58 -7.53
C SER A 224 -11.15 12.53 -6.69
N LEU A 225 -11.62 12.87 -5.49
CA LEU A 225 -12.38 11.96 -4.65
C LEU A 225 -13.80 11.80 -5.19
N GLY A 226 -14.19 10.58 -5.52
CA GLY A 226 -15.50 10.28 -6.08
C GLY A 226 -15.66 10.58 -7.57
N ARG A 227 -14.56 10.83 -8.32
CA ARG A 227 -14.58 11.13 -9.78
C ARG A 227 -15.36 10.11 -10.60
N TRP A 228 -15.44 8.87 -10.14
CA TRP A 228 -16.19 7.82 -10.82
C TRP A 228 -17.69 8.14 -10.95
N ARG A 229 -18.26 8.98 -10.07
CA ARG A 229 -19.68 9.36 -10.11
C ARG A 229 -20.06 10.19 -11.32
N GLU A 230 -19.08 10.84 -11.94
CA GLU A 230 -19.25 11.65 -13.16
C GLU A 230 -19.25 10.79 -14.45
N CYS A 231 -18.94 9.50 -14.34
CA CYS A 231 -18.91 8.58 -15.46
C CYS A 231 -20.32 8.10 -15.87
N SER A 232 -20.45 7.66 -17.12
CA SER A 232 -21.68 7.05 -17.60
C SER A 232 -22.01 5.77 -16.81
N ARG A 233 -23.31 5.49 -16.65
CA ARG A 233 -23.81 4.27 -15.96
C ARG A 233 -23.15 3.00 -16.50
N ARG A 234 -22.89 2.92 -17.81
CA ARG A 234 -22.22 1.76 -18.43
C ARG A 234 -20.78 1.58 -17.93
N VAL A 235 -20.02 2.66 -17.79
CA VAL A 235 -18.66 2.62 -17.26
C VAL A 235 -18.68 2.18 -15.80
N ILE A 236 -19.54 2.78 -14.99
CA ILE A 236 -19.70 2.43 -13.57
C ILE A 236 -20.03 0.94 -13.42
N ALA A 237 -21.06 0.45 -14.09
CA ALA A 237 -21.47 -0.95 -14.02
C ALA A 237 -20.37 -1.93 -14.46
N ASN A 238 -19.55 -1.57 -15.44
CA ASN A 238 -18.42 -2.40 -15.86
C ASN A 238 -17.31 -2.46 -14.81
N LEU A 239 -17.01 -1.36 -14.15
CA LEU A 239 -16.03 -1.30 -13.06
C LEU A 239 -16.54 -2.06 -11.83
N GLU A 240 -17.80 -1.86 -11.46
CA GLU A 240 -18.44 -2.55 -10.34
C GLU A 240 -18.46 -4.07 -10.54
N ARG A 241 -18.82 -4.54 -11.74
CA ARG A 241 -18.77 -5.96 -12.07
C ARG A 241 -17.33 -6.51 -11.97
N ALA A 242 -16.33 -5.78 -12.46
CA ALA A 242 -14.94 -6.21 -12.39
C ALA A 242 -14.42 -6.26 -10.94
N GLY A 243 -14.81 -5.30 -10.10
CA GLY A 243 -14.35 -5.14 -8.73
C GLY A 243 -15.28 -5.71 -7.64
N ALA A 244 -16.44 -6.29 -8.00
CA ALA A 244 -17.55 -6.54 -7.08
C ALA A 244 -17.17 -7.16 -5.73
N SER A 245 -16.35 -8.21 -5.71
CA SER A 245 -15.97 -8.87 -4.45
C SER A 245 -15.15 -7.96 -3.53
N ALA A 246 -14.21 -7.18 -4.07
CA ALA A 246 -13.39 -6.26 -3.29
C ALA A 246 -14.19 -5.01 -2.88
N LEU A 247 -15.02 -4.48 -3.77
CA LEU A 247 -15.88 -3.34 -3.44
C LEU A 247 -16.81 -3.68 -2.27
N ARG A 248 -17.43 -4.88 -2.24
CA ARG A 248 -18.22 -5.35 -1.09
C ARG A 248 -17.38 -5.58 0.15
N ARG A 249 -16.24 -6.29 0.01
CA ARG A 249 -15.33 -6.60 1.13
C ARG A 249 -14.85 -5.34 1.86
N PHE A 250 -14.69 -4.25 1.12
CA PHE A 250 -14.16 -2.98 1.63
C PHE A 250 -15.25 -1.91 1.84
N ALA A 251 -16.52 -2.30 1.81
CA ALA A 251 -17.68 -1.42 2.03
C ALA A 251 -17.78 -0.22 1.06
N TYR A 252 -17.46 -0.45 -0.22
CA TYR A 252 -17.70 0.49 -1.31
C TYR A 252 -18.98 0.16 -2.13
N LEU A 253 -19.51 -1.04 -1.95
CA LEU A 253 -20.82 -1.50 -2.41
C LEU A 253 -21.56 -2.20 -1.27
N ALA A 254 -22.89 -2.01 -1.24
CA ALA A 254 -23.77 -2.76 -0.37
C ALA A 254 -23.84 -4.24 -0.77
#